data_cb0f819c406d6c802ff0d4e6d17e761a
#
_entry.id   cb0f819c406d6c802ff0d4e6d17e761a
#
_cell.length_a   1.000
_cell.length_b   1.000
_cell.length_c   1.000
_cell.angle_alpha   90.00
_cell.angle_beta   90.00
_cell.angle_gamma   90.00
#
_symmetry.space_group_name_H-M   'P 1'
#
loop_
_entity.id
_entity.type
_entity.pdbx_description
1 polymer ?
#
loop_
_entity_poly.entity_id
_entity_poly.type
_entity_poly.pdbx_seq_one_letter_code
_entity_poly.pdbx_strand_id
1 'polypeptide(L)'
;MRPLETKVRRSYATSHSIRAMNLLSIVVLIGACSFGPQEDPTRFYMLGGEEDAASYTDAVIDSARVNVGIGPFAIPGYLDRAQFVRRVGPNVVDPVEAARWAESLEEGFERVLAASLDARAPGVTVYSHPWRATTLTQWIITGSIHRFETDASGDAVLDITWRVLDPHRKPTNLGARSVVRASSTGPRIEDEVAALSEAVDQLAALLAEVLQREGPKLLEGR
;
A
#
# COMPACT_ATOMS: atom_id res chain seq x y z
N MET A 1 101.30 20.58 24.51
CA MET A 1 100.07 21.21 23.88
C MET A 1 99.54 20.31 22.83
N ARG A 2 98.37 19.66 23.08
CA ARG A 2 97.64 18.86 22.10
C ARG A 2 96.25 19.47 21.96
N PRO A 3 95.70 19.70 20.74
CA PRO A 3 94.38 20.19 20.57
C PRO A 3 93.36 19.04 20.64
N LEU A 4 92.23 19.30 21.25
CA LEU A 4 91.10 18.42 21.41
C LEU A 4 90.25 18.38 20.08
N GLU A 5 90.13 17.22 19.48
CA GLU A 5 89.22 17.02 18.36
C GLU A 5 87.77 16.80 18.86
N THR A 6 86.91 17.69 18.51
CA THR A 6 85.45 17.59 18.78
C THR A 6 84.75 16.78 17.71
N LYS A 7 84.33 15.56 18.08
CA LYS A 7 83.64 14.64 17.19
C LYS A 7 82.16 15.02 17.11
N VAL A 8 81.76 15.59 15.97
CA VAL A 8 80.34 15.89 15.66
C VAL A 8 79.58 14.58 15.30
N ARG A 9 78.71 14.12 16.20
CA ARG A 9 77.76 13.05 15.93
C ARG A 9 76.57 13.63 15.13
N ARG A 10 76.47 13.32 13.85
CA ARG A 10 75.30 13.55 13.05
C ARG A 10 74.19 12.54 13.41
N SER A 11 73.08 13.04 13.95
CA SER A 11 71.88 12.26 14.23
C SER A 11 71.05 12.06 12.92
N TYR A 12 71.03 10.84 12.45
CA TYR A 12 70.21 10.45 11.26
C TYR A 12 68.85 9.80 11.64
N ALA A 13 68.34 10.05 12.87
CA ALA A 13 67.21 9.31 13.41
C ALA A 13 65.81 9.90 13.10
N THR A 14 65.71 11.08 12.44
CA THR A 14 64.43 11.79 12.32
C THR A 14 63.67 11.57 10.98
N SER A 15 64.31 11.00 9.98
CA SER A 15 63.72 10.91 8.63
C SER A 15 62.75 9.73 8.43
N HIS A 16 62.92 8.63 9.18
CA HIS A 16 62.05 7.43 9.01
C HIS A 16 60.72 7.56 9.72
N SER A 17 60.64 8.25 10.84
CA SER A 17 59.37 8.44 11.60
C SER A 17 58.35 9.30 10.86
N ILE A 18 58.80 10.34 10.15
CA ILE A 18 57.94 11.25 9.38
C ILE A 18 57.36 10.54 8.15
N ARG A 19 58.14 9.68 7.50
CA ARG A 19 57.67 8.89 6.34
C ARG A 19 56.65 7.82 6.75
N ALA A 20 56.83 7.15 7.88
CA ALA A 20 55.89 6.17 8.43
C ALA A 20 54.57 6.80 8.84
N MET A 21 54.57 8.01 9.42
CA MET A 21 53.39 8.74 9.85
C MET A 21 52.57 9.27 8.66
N ASN A 22 53.25 9.72 7.59
CA ASN A 22 52.55 10.13 6.36
C ASN A 22 51.91 8.94 5.61
N LEU A 23 52.55 7.77 5.58
CA LEU A 23 51.95 6.55 4.99
C LEU A 23 50.72 6.07 5.75
N LEU A 24 50.74 6.12 7.09
CA LEU A 24 49.59 5.74 7.92
C LEU A 24 48.40 6.71 7.71
N SER A 25 48.65 8.02 7.56
CA SER A 25 47.60 9.01 7.28
C SER A 25 46.95 8.82 5.92
N ILE A 26 47.73 8.41 4.89
CA ILE A 26 47.16 8.14 3.54
C ILE A 26 46.28 6.89 3.54
N VAL A 27 46.63 5.83 4.28
CA VAL A 27 45.83 4.62 4.42
C VAL A 27 44.50 4.88 5.12
N VAL A 28 44.46 5.75 6.13
CA VAL A 28 43.23 6.15 6.84
C VAL A 28 42.31 6.98 5.92
N LEU A 29 42.87 7.85 5.08
CA LEU A 29 42.05 8.64 4.12
C LEU A 29 41.43 7.80 2.98
N ILE A 30 42.06 6.72 2.55
CA ILE A 30 41.54 5.84 1.52
C ILE A 30 40.41 4.95 2.07
N GLY A 31 40.43 4.60 3.35
CA GLY A 31 39.38 3.84 4.03
C GLY A 31 38.06 4.60 4.21
N ALA A 32 38.05 5.93 4.15
CA ALA A 32 36.87 6.77 4.36
C ALA A 32 35.94 6.88 3.13
N CYS A 33 36.37 6.45 1.93
CA CYS A 33 35.60 6.57 0.69
C CYS A 33 34.81 5.29 0.33
N SER A 34 34.73 4.29 1.21
CA SER A 34 34.02 3.03 0.95
C SER A 34 32.52 3.07 1.28
N PHE A 35 31.95 4.25 1.55
CA PHE A 35 30.49 4.42 1.52
C PHE A 35 30.06 4.63 0.06
N GLY A 36 30.00 3.54 -0.69
CA GLY A 36 29.28 3.51 -1.97
C GLY A 36 27.80 3.83 -1.73
N PRO A 37 27.07 4.32 -2.73
CA PRO A 37 25.62 4.49 -2.62
C PRO A 37 25.02 3.14 -2.22
N GLN A 38 24.45 3.08 -1.01
CA GLN A 38 23.70 1.91 -0.58
C GLN A 38 22.42 1.92 -1.41
N GLU A 39 22.15 0.83 -2.15
CA GLU A 39 20.90 0.67 -2.87
C GLU A 39 19.75 0.79 -1.85
N ASP A 40 18.77 1.63 -2.16
CA ASP A 40 17.57 1.77 -1.34
C ASP A 40 16.78 0.45 -1.45
N PRO A 41 16.60 -0.33 -0.38
CA PRO A 41 15.89 -1.59 -0.41
C PRO A 41 14.37 -1.40 -0.52
N THR A 42 13.87 -0.17 -0.62
CA THR A 42 12.44 0.14 -0.67
C THR A 42 11.79 -0.49 -1.91
N ARG A 43 10.73 -1.25 -1.66
CA ARG A 43 9.86 -1.81 -2.69
C ARG A 43 8.48 -1.18 -2.60
N PHE A 44 7.86 -1.00 -3.76
CA PHE A 44 6.51 -0.46 -3.88
C PHE A 44 5.55 -1.58 -4.22
N TYR A 45 4.39 -1.56 -3.56
CA TYR A 45 3.34 -2.56 -3.64
C TYR A 45 2.03 -1.91 -4.05
N MET A 46 1.18 -2.66 -4.74
CA MET A 46 -0.17 -2.26 -5.13
C MET A 46 -1.15 -3.33 -4.72
N LEU A 47 -2.36 -2.93 -4.34
CA LEU A 47 -3.48 -3.86 -4.21
C LEU A 47 -3.93 -4.33 -5.61
N GLY A 48 -4.52 -5.53 -5.66
CA GLY A 48 -4.93 -6.18 -6.91
C GLY A 48 -3.78 -6.93 -7.58
N GLY A 49 -4.11 -7.73 -8.60
CA GLY A 49 -3.18 -8.52 -9.38
C GLY A 49 -3.22 -8.19 -10.88
N GLU A 50 -2.46 -8.91 -11.69
CA GLU A 50 -2.49 -8.79 -13.16
C GLU A 50 -3.86 -9.10 -13.76
N GLU A 51 -4.68 -9.91 -13.08
CA GLU A 51 -6.02 -10.29 -13.52
C GLU A 51 -7.01 -9.11 -13.50
N ASP A 52 -6.80 -8.12 -12.63
CA ASP A 52 -7.63 -6.90 -12.56
C ASP A 52 -7.50 -6.04 -13.82
N ALA A 53 -6.38 -6.12 -14.52
CA ALA A 53 -6.13 -5.39 -15.76
C ALA A 53 -6.80 -6.03 -16.99
N ALA A 54 -7.11 -7.31 -16.95
CA ALA A 54 -7.66 -8.06 -18.09
C ALA A 54 -9.16 -7.87 -18.30
N SER A 55 -9.87 -7.27 -17.35
CA SER A 55 -11.34 -7.15 -17.35
C SER A 55 -11.86 -5.91 -18.07
N TYR A 56 -11.00 -5.01 -18.56
CA TYR A 56 -11.43 -3.93 -19.46
C TYR A 56 -11.60 -4.45 -20.88
N THR A 57 -12.62 -5.27 -21.08
CA THR A 57 -13.19 -5.46 -22.42
C THR A 57 -13.89 -4.15 -22.79
N ASP A 58 -13.76 -3.68 -24.03
CA ASP A 58 -14.53 -2.57 -24.60
C ASP A 58 -16.03 -2.81 -24.38
N ALA A 59 -16.49 -2.53 -23.16
CA ALA A 59 -17.89 -2.64 -22.82
C ALA A 59 -18.58 -1.50 -23.57
N VAL A 60 -19.32 -1.84 -24.60
CA VAL A 60 -20.35 -0.97 -25.17
C VAL A 60 -21.11 -0.39 -23.97
N ILE A 61 -21.13 0.94 -23.86
CA ILE A 61 -21.89 1.63 -22.80
C ILE A 61 -23.35 1.24 -23.03
N ASP A 62 -23.78 0.20 -22.33
CA ASP A 62 -25.14 -0.25 -22.36
C ASP A 62 -25.97 0.66 -21.44
N SER A 63 -26.80 1.48 -22.02
CA SER A 63 -27.70 2.40 -21.30
C SER A 63 -28.70 1.68 -20.38
N ALA A 64 -28.83 0.36 -20.49
CA ALA A 64 -29.66 -0.48 -19.63
C ALA A 64 -28.94 -0.88 -18.32
N ARG A 65 -27.61 -0.69 -18.22
CA ARG A 65 -26.86 -1.02 -17.01
C ARG A 65 -27.02 0.05 -15.92
N VAL A 66 -27.04 -0.42 -14.68
CA VAL A 66 -27.10 0.47 -13.49
C VAL A 66 -25.70 0.96 -13.15
N ASN A 67 -25.50 2.26 -13.07
CA ASN A 67 -24.20 2.85 -12.70
C ASN A 67 -24.07 2.93 -11.18
N VAL A 68 -23.03 2.28 -10.65
CA VAL A 68 -22.69 2.26 -9.22
C VAL A 68 -21.34 2.96 -9.01
N GLY A 69 -21.30 3.94 -8.11
CA GLY A 69 -20.07 4.57 -7.65
C GLY A 69 -19.52 3.85 -6.41
N ILE A 70 -18.21 3.64 -6.34
CA ILE A 70 -17.49 3.12 -5.18
C ILE A 70 -16.66 4.24 -4.56
N GLY A 71 -16.96 4.58 -3.30
CA GLY A 71 -16.24 5.61 -2.55
C GLY A 71 -16.99 6.93 -2.37
N PRO A 72 -16.39 7.90 -1.67
CA PRO A 72 -15.14 7.73 -0.92
C PRO A 72 -15.28 6.85 0.32
N PHE A 73 -14.20 6.16 0.68
CA PHE A 73 -14.09 5.41 1.93
C PHE A 73 -13.11 6.11 2.89
N ALA A 74 -13.57 6.45 4.08
CA ALA A 74 -12.66 6.97 5.09
C ALA A 74 -11.76 5.85 5.64
N ILE A 75 -10.45 6.09 5.69
CA ILE A 75 -9.47 5.20 6.33
C ILE A 75 -8.98 5.77 7.66
N PRO A 76 -8.58 4.93 8.63
CA PRO A 76 -7.96 5.40 9.86
C PRO A 76 -6.61 6.07 9.60
N GLY A 77 -6.28 7.14 10.32
CA GLY A 77 -5.04 7.90 10.12
C GLY A 77 -3.75 7.10 10.29
N TYR A 78 -3.76 5.95 11.00
CA TYR A 78 -2.58 5.10 11.10
C TYR A 78 -2.30 4.30 9.80
N LEU A 79 -3.30 4.17 8.92
CA LEU A 79 -3.19 3.56 7.59
C LEU A 79 -2.95 4.60 6.49
N ASP A 80 -3.25 5.89 6.73
CA ASP A 80 -3.02 6.99 5.80
C ASP A 80 -1.53 7.37 5.78
N ARG A 81 -0.74 6.47 5.20
CA ARG A 81 0.71 6.60 5.06
C ARG A 81 1.23 5.76 3.91
N ALA A 82 2.44 6.11 3.45
CA ALA A 82 3.08 5.38 2.37
C ALA A 82 3.56 3.98 2.78
N GLN A 83 3.86 3.73 4.07
CA GLN A 83 4.38 2.46 4.52
C GLN A 83 3.30 1.39 4.63
N PHE A 84 3.66 0.17 4.25
CA PHE A 84 2.88 -1.03 4.60
C PHE A 84 2.83 -1.19 6.12
N VAL A 85 1.67 -1.53 6.69
CA VAL A 85 1.46 -1.63 8.14
C VAL A 85 1.02 -3.03 8.52
N ARG A 86 1.67 -3.62 9.51
CA ARG A 86 1.27 -4.88 10.18
C ARG A 86 0.76 -4.58 11.57
N ARG A 87 -0.20 -5.37 12.03
CA ARG A 87 -0.59 -5.40 13.44
C ARG A 87 0.15 -6.52 14.16
N VAL A 88 1.12 -6.15 14.99
CA VAL A 88 1.96 -7.10 15.72
C VAL A 88 1.49 -7.35 17.15
N GLY A 89 0.43 -6.67 17.58
CA GLY A 89 -0.19 -6.85 18.89
C GLY A 89 -1.53 -6.15 19.01
N PRO A 90 -2.28 -6.35 20.10
CA PRO A 90 -3.61 -5.77 20.27
C PRO A 90 -3.65 -4.24 20.09
N ASN A 91 -2.62 -3.55 20.54
CA ASN A 91 -2.49 -2.10 20.51
C ASN A 91 -1.20 -1.63 19.82
N VAL A 92 -0.56 -2.53 19.03
CA VAL A 92 0.73 -2.25 18.38
C VAL A 92 0.61 -2.49 16.89
N VAL A 93 0.92 -1.48 16.10
CA VAL A 93 1.10 -1.55 14.65
C VAL A 93 2.54 -1.25 14.30
N ASP A 94 3.09 -1.94 13.31
CA ASP A 94 4.46 -1.83 12.85
C ASP A 94 4.49 -1.40 11.37
N PRO A 95 4.90 -0.16 11.07
CA PRO A 95 5.16 0.26 9.71
C PRO A 95 6.44 -0.38 9.18
N VAL A 96 6.35 -1.05 8.04
CA VAL A 96 7.49 -1.71 7.39
C VAL A 96 8.24 -0.70 6.53
N GLU A 97 9.43 -0.26 6.97
CA GLU A 97 10.18 0.83 6.33
C GLU A 97 10.55 0.57 4.86
N ALA A 98 10.89 -0.67 4.52
CA ALA A 98 11.28 -1.06 3.15
C ALA A 98 10.09 -1.44 2.25
N ALA A 99 8.85 -1.34 2.73
CA ALA A 99 7.65 -1.67 1.98
C ALA A 99 6.69 -0.49 1.94
N ARG A 100 6.39 -0.01 0.75
CA ARG A 100 5.54 1.17 0.56
C ARG A 100 4.43 0.90 -0.45
N TRP A 101 3.31 1.54 -0.24
CA TRP A 101 2.25 1.58 -1.24
C TRP A 101 2.67 2.47 -2.42
N ALA A 102 2.40 2.04 -3.64
CA ALA A 102 2.67 2.79 -4.87
C ALA A 102 1.64 3.89 -5.14
N GLU A 103 0.47 3.78 -4.51
CA GLU A 103 -0.63 4.74 -4.51
C GLU A 103 -1.18 4.88 -3.09
N SER A 104 -2.10 5.79 -2.84
CA SER A 104 -2.76 5.83 -1.53
C SER A 104 -3.56 4.55 -1.30
N LEU A 105 -3.55 4.05 -0.06
CA LEU A 105 -4.27 2.80 0.27
C LEU A 105 -5.78 2.94 0.02
N GLU A 106 -6.34 4.15 0.21
CA GLU A 106 -7.73 4.47 -0.10
C GLU A 106 -8.03 4.30 -1.59
N GLU A 107 -7.22 4.94 -2.47
CA GLU A 107 -7.39 4.85 -3.92
C GLU A 107 -7.22 3.41 -4.43
N GLY A 108 -6.21 2.71 -3.93
CA GLY A 108 -5.98 1.31 -4.27
C GLY A 108 -7.14 0.41 -3.86
N PHE A 109 -7.66 0.59 -2.65
CA PHE A 109 -8.84 -0.12 -2.15
C PHE A 109 -10.07 0.13 -3.03
N GLU A 110 -10.37 1.39 -3.33
CA GLU A 110 -11.55 1.76 -4.14
C GLU A 110 -11.43 1.24 -5.57
N ARG A 111 -10.25 1.30 -6.16
CA ARG A 111 -9.98 0.80 -7.51
C ARG A 111 -10.18 -0.72 -7.59
N VAL A 112 -9.61 -1.48 -6.68
CA VAL A 112 -9.72 -2.94 -6.67
C VAL A 112 -11.15 -3.37 -6.36
N LEU A 113 -11.81 -2.74 -5.38
CA LEU A 113 -13.19 -3.02 -5.05
C LEU A 113 -14.11 -2.76 -6.24
N ALA A 114 -13.90 -1.66 -6.97
CA ALA A 114 -14.71 -1.34 -8.15
C ALA A 114 -14.50 -2.38 -9.28
N ALA A 115 -13.25 -2.74 -9.58
CA ALA A 115 -12.94 -3.72 -10.62
C ALA A 115 -13.53 -5.10 -10.27
N SER A 116 -13.33 -5.56 -9.05
CA SER A 116 -13.84 -6.84 -8.57
C SER A 116 -15.38 -6.90 -8.55
N LEU A 117 -16.03 -5.79 -8.19
CA LEU A 117 -17.49 -5.72 -8.18
C LEU A 117 -18.06 -5.67 -9.60
N ASP A 118 -17.46 -4.92 -10.54
CA ASP A 118 -17.88 -4.86 -11.94
C ASP A 118 -17.84 -6.24 -12.60
N ALA A 119 -16.79 -7.02 -12.32
CA ALA A 119 -16.64 -8.37 -12.83
C ALA A 119 -17.70 -9.36 -12.28
N ARG A 120 -18.26 -9.10 -11.07
CA ARG A 120 -19.19 -10.02 -10.38
C ARG A 120 -20.65 -9.61 -10.45
N ALA A 121 -20.94 -8.36 -10.82
CA ALA A 121 -22.31 -7.82 -10.82
C ALA A 121 -22.85 -7.63 -12.25
N PRO A 122 -23.40 -8.66 -12.91
CA PRO A 122 -23.95 -8.51 -14.24
C PRO A 122 -25.08 -7.48 -14.25
N GLY A 123 -25.11 -6.61 -15.26
CA GLY A 123 -26.11 -5.53 -15.38
C GLY A 123 -25.74 -4.26 -14.58
N VAL A 124 -24.57 -4.22 -13.95
CA VAL A 124 -24.03 -3.05 -13.27
C VAL A 124 -22.79 -2.56 -14.00
N THR A 125 -22.56 -1.25 -14.02
CA THR A 125 -21.28 -0.64 -14.40
C THR A 125 -20.73 0.09 -13.18
N VAL A 126 -19.50 -0.22 -12.79
CA VAL A 126 -18.93 0.28 -11.55
C VAL A 126 -17.84 1.32 -11.83
N TYR A 127 -17.86 2.41 -11.06
CA TYR A 127 -16.89 3.51 -11.15
C TYR A 127 -16.23 3.73 -9.78
N SER A 128 -14.91 3.76 -9.73
CA SER A 128 -14.17 4.16 -8.52
C SER A 128 -14.17 5.69 -8.36
N HIS A 129 -14.17 6.16 -7.13
CA HIS A 129 -13.96 7.57 -6.81
C HIS A 129 -12.50 7.99 -7.11
N PRO A 130 -12.24 9.22 -7.59
CA PRO A 130 -13.20 10.22 -8.05
C PRO A 130 -13.67 9.97 -9.49
N TRP A 131 -14.96 9.81 -9.68
CA TRP A 131 -15.53 9.75 -11.04
C TRP A 131 -15.78 11.14 -11.63
N ARG A 132 -15.93 11.22 -12.94
CA ARG A 132 -16.19 12.49 -13.65
C ARG A 132 -17.56 13.05 -13.26
N ALA A 133 -17.69 14.37 -13.24
CA ALA A 133 -18.96 15.06 -12.93
C ALA A 133 -20.10 14.67 -13.91
N THR A 134 -19.76 14.20 -15.11
CA THR A 134 -20.71 13.71 -16.12
C THR A 134 -21.17 12.28 -15.89
N THR A 135 -20.55 11.55 -14.97
CA THR A 135 -20.95 10.18 -14.64
C THR A 135 -22.18 10.21 -13.73
N LEU A 136 -23.31 9.80 -14.26
CA LEU A 136 -24.56 9.68 -13.49
C LEU A 136 -24.56 8.34 -12.75
N THR A 137 -24.21 8.34 -11.48
CA THR A 137 -24.31 7.17 -10.62
C THR A 137 -25.73 7.07 -10.05
N GLN A 138 -26.39 5.92 -10.23
CA GLN A 138 -27.69 5.63 -9.62
C GLN A 138 -27.54 5.22 -8.15
N TRP A 139 -26.44 4.58 -7.81
CA TRP A 139 -26.12 4.16 -6.44
C TRP A 139 -24.68 4.49 -6.10
N ILE A 140 -24.42 4.77 -4.84
CA ILE A 140 -23.07 4.98 -4.35
C ILE A 140 -22.86 4.09 -3.14
N ILE A 141 -21.83 3.25 -3.18
CA ILE A 141 -21.38 2.47 -2.04
C ILE A 141 -20.22 3.23 -1.40
N THR A 142 -20.39 3.63 -0.15
CA THR A 142 -19.41 4.42 0.61
C THR A 142 -19.35 3.93 2.05
N GLY A 143 -18.35 4.36 2.82
CA GLY A 143 -18.27 3.95 4.22
C GLY A 143 -16.98 4.32 4.92
N SER A 144 -16.67 3.54 5.95
CA SER A 144 -15.48 3.75 6.77
C SER A 144 -14.79 2.41 7.02
N ILE A 145 -13.53 2.35 6.71
CA ILE A 145 -12.63 1.25 7.04
C ILE A 145 -12.19 1.47 8.50
N HIS A 146 -12.31 0.44 9.32
CA HIS A 146 -11.85 0.44 10.72
C HIS A 146 -10.51 -0.26 10.86
N ARG A 147 -10.29 -1.30 10.03
CA ARG A 147 -9.04 -2.05 9.94
C ARG A 147 -8.82 -2.52 8.50
N PHE A 148 -7.62 -2.38 8.02
CA PHE A 148 -7.18 -2.94 6.75
C PHE A 148 -5.66 -3.13 6.80
N GLU A 149 -5.25 -4.14 7.52
CA GLU A 149 -3.85 -4.50 7.73
C GLU A 149 -3.71 -6.02 7.90
N THR A 150 -2.49 -6.51 7.85
CA THR A 150 -2.20 -7.90 8.22
C THR A 150 -1.93 -8.04 9.72
N ASP A 151 -2.23 -9.20 10.27
CA ASP A 151 -1.90 -9.55 11.65
C ASP A 151 -0.47 -10.14 11.75
N ALA A 152 -0.10 -10.60 12.95
CA ALA A 152 1.23 -11.16 13.23
C ALA A 152 1.53 -12.46 12.46
N SER A 153 0.52 -13.16 11.95
CA SER A 153 0.67 -14.34 11.08
C SER A 153 0.76 -13.97 9.59
N GLY A 154 0.52 -12.72 9.25
CA GLY A 154 0.46 -12.21 7.87
C GLY A 154 -0.95 -12.30 7.27
N ASP A 155 -1.94 -12.79 8.02
CA ASP A 155 -3.32 -12.89 7.54
C ASP A 155 -3.97 -11.50 7.48
N ALA A 156 -4.63 -11.21 6.37
CA ALA A 156 -5.33 -9.95 6.15
C ALA A 156 -6.64 -9.87 6.97
N VAL A 157 -6.89 -8.68 7.51
CA VAL A 157 -8.15 -8.35 8.20
C VAL A 157 -8.69 -7.05 7.63
N LEU A 158 -9.87 -7.11 7.02
CA LEU A 158 -10.65 -5.95 6.60
C LEU A 158 -11.88 -5.85 7.50
N ASP A 159 -11.98 -4.78 8.29
CA ASP A 159 -13.17 -4.44 9.10
C ASP A 159 -13.71 -3.11 8.58
N ILE A 160 -14.90 -3.12 8.04
CA ILE A 160 -15.49 -2.01 7.30
C ILE A 160 -16.97 -1.84 7.63
N THR A 161 -17.40 -0.59 7.78
CA THR A 161 -18.82 -0.21 7.74
C THR A 161 -19.11 0.41 6.39
N TRP A 162 -20.05 -0.15 5.65
CA TRP A 162 -20.47 0.34 4.34
C TRP A 162 -21.97 0.63 4.29
N ARG A 163 -22.37 1.48 3.37
CA ARG A 163 -23.77 1.81 3.09
C ARG A 163 -23.98 2.14 1.62
N VAL A 164 -25.19 1.99 1.17
CA VAL A 164 -25.61 2.40 -0.17
C VAL A 164 -26.37 3.73 -0.06
N LEU A 165 -25.98 4.70 -0.87
CA LEU A 165 -26.67 5.97 -1.03
C LEU A 165 -27.45 5.97 -2.34
N ASP A 166 -28.59 6.66 -2.35
CA ASP A 166 -29.39 6.95 -3.55
C ASP A 166 -28.73 8.02 -4.45
N PRO A 167 -29.26 8.34 -5.64
CA PRO A 167 -28.74 9.38 -6.50
C PRO A 167 -28.69 10.76 -5.88
N HIS A 168 -29.50 11.03 -4.85
CA HIS A 168 -29.51 12.27 -4.10
C HIS A 168 -28.57 12.23 -2.90
N ARG A 169 -27.70 11.22 -2.82
CA ARG A 169 -26.73 10.95 -1.73
C ARG A 169 -27.39 10.76 -0.36
N LYS A 170 -28.65 10.32 -0.34
CA LYS A 170 -29.34 9.95 0.90
C LYS A 170 -29.08 8.47 1.21
N PRO A 171 -28.87 8.12 2.49
CA PRO A 171 -28.74 6.72 2.89
C PRO A 171 -30.01 5.93 2.56
N THR A 172 -29.82 4.76 1.95
CA THR A 172 -30.87 3.76 1.83
C THR A 172 -30.92 2.91 3.11
N ASN A 173 -31.79 1.90 3.12
CA ASN A 173 -31.80 0.88 4.17
C ASN A 173 -30.73 -0.22 3.99
N LEU A 174 -29.86 -0.11 2.97
CA LEU A 174 -28.78 -1.04 2.71
C LEU A 174 -27.47 -0.55 3.31
N GLY A 175 -26.91 -1.33 4.18
CA GLY A 175 -25.62 -1.10 4.80
C GLY A 175 -25.37 -2.13 5.91
N ALA A 176 -24.10 -2.36 6.19
CA ALA A 176 -23.67 -3.27 7.23
C ALA A 176 -22.25 -2.95 7.72
N ARG A 177 -21.85 -3.56 8.82
CA ARG A 177 -20.45 -3.76 9.17
C ARG A 177 -20.06 -5.17 8.76
N SER A 178 -18.98 -5.28 8.02
CA SER A 178 -18.43 -6.55 7.55
C SER A 178 -17.01 -6.72 8.05
N VAL A 179 -16.68 -7.92 8.49
CA VAL A 179 -15.30 -8.29 8.84
C VAL A 179 -14.90 -9.44 7.93
N VAL A 180 -13.94 -9.18 7.06
CA VAL A 180 -13.41 -10.15 6.10
C VAL A 180 -11.99 -10.53 6.52
N ARG A 181 -11.63 -11.80 6.34
CA ARG A 181 -10.30 -12.32 6.62
C ARG A 181 -9.83 -13.17 5.45
N ALA A 182 -8.57 -12.99 5.07
CA ALA A 182 -7.94 -13.81 4.05
C ALA A 182 -6.55 -14.23 4.52
N SER A 183 -6.23 -15.51 4.33
CA SER A 183 -4.95 -16.05 4.80
C SER A 183 -3.83 -15.78 3.83
N SER A 184 -2.69 -15.36 4.36
CA SER A 184 -1.47 -15.22 3.57
C SER A 184 -0.92 -16.60 3.19
N THR A 185 -0.40 -16.72 1.97
CA THR A 185 0.20 -17.96 1.47
C THR A 185 1.67 -18.12 1.88
N GLY A 186 2.28 -17.10 2.48
CA GLY A 186 3.67 -17.11 2.89
C GLY A 186 4.08 -15.88 3.70
N PRO A 187 5.35 -15.80 4.12
CA PRO A 187 5.82 -14.78 5.04
C PRO A 187 6.29 -13.48 4.34
N ARG A 188 6.27 -13.42 3.01
CA ARG A 188 6.75 -12.26 2.25
C ARG A 188 5.68 -11.18 2.19
N ILE A 189 6.09 -9.92 2.03
CA ILE A 189 5.15 -8.80 1.87
C ILE A 189 4.23 -9.01 0.66
N GLU A 190 4.74 -9.58 -0.43
CA GLU A 190 3.94 -9.93 -1.62
C GLU A 190 2.78 -10.87 -1.27
N ASP A 191 3.03 -11.87 -0.42
CA ASP A 191 2.02 -12.84 0.01
C ASP A 191 0.96 -12.18 0.91
N GLU A 192 1.37 -11.22 1.75
CA GLU A 192 0.48 -10.43 2.60
C GLU A 192 -0.35 -9.42 1.78
N VAL A 193 0.24 -8.76 0.78
CA VAL A 193 -0.49 -7.87 -0.14
C VAL A 193 -1.52 -8.64 -0.96
N ALA A 194 -1.19 -9.86 -1.39
CA ALA A 194 -2.15 -10.74 -2.05
C ALA A 194 -3.32 -11.10 -1.13
N ALA A 195 -3.06 -11.37 0.16
CA ALA A 195 -4.13 -11.62 1.15
C ALA A 195 -5.01 -10.38 1.38
N LEU A 196 -4.44 -9.16 1.41
CA LEU A 196 -5.22 -7.93 1.48
C LEU A 196 -6.10 -7.75 0.24
N SER A 197 -5.57 -8.04 -0.95
CA SER A 197 -6.33 -7.99 -2.21
C SER A 197 -7.47 -9.00 -2.22
N GLU A 198 -7.22 -10.22 -1.76
CA GLU A 198 -8.25 -11.26 -1.60
C GLU A 198 -9.36 -10.84 -0.62
N ALA A 199 -9.02 -10.14 0.47
CA ALA A 199 -10.03 -9.62 1.41
C ALA A 199 -10.94 -8.57 0.75
N VAL A 200 -10.41 -7.72 -0.14
CA VAL A 200 -11.22 -6.78 -0.93
C VAL A 200 -12.10 -7.52 -1.91
N ASP A 201 -11.59 -8.57 -2.54
CA ASP A 201 -12.32 -9.40 -3.49
C ASP A 201 -13.51 -10.13 -2.85
N GLN A 202 -13.33 -10.66 -1.63
CA GLN A 202 -14.42 -11.26 -0.84
C GLN A 202 -15.47 -10.22 -0.44
N LEU A 203 -15.08 -8.99 -0.12
CA LEU A 203 -16.03 -7.89 0.10
C LEU A 203 -16.82 -7.59 -1.18
N ALA A 204 -16.16 -7.56 -2.35
CA ALA A 204 -16.82 -7.35 -3.64
C ALA A 204 -17.86 -8.43 -3.93
N ALA A 205 -17.55 -9.70 -3.65
CA ALA A 205 -18.48 -10.81 -3.80
C ALA A 205 -19.74 -10.62 -2.92
N LEU A 206 -19.54 -10.24 -1.65
CA LEU A 206 -20.63 -9.93 -0.73
C LEU A 206 -21.51 -8.77 -1.25
N LEU A 207 -20.90 -7.70 -1.73
CA LEU A 207 -21.62 -6.54 -2.26
C LEU A 207 -22.37 -6.90 -3.55
N ALA A 208 -21.79 -7.73 -4.42
CA ALA A 208 -22.47 -8.22 -5.64
C ALA A 208 -23.73 -9.00 -5.29
N GLU A 209 -23.69 -9.89 -4.30
CA GLU A 209 -24.89 -10.61 -3.82
C GLU A 209 -25.95 -9.65 -3.28
N VAL A 210 -25.57 -8.64 -2.52
CA VAL A 210 -26.49 -7.62 -2.01
C VAL A 210 -27.15 -6.87 -3.14
N LEU A 211 -26.36 -6.40 -4.13
CA LEU A 211 -26.90 -5.67 -5.28
C LEU A 211 -27.82 -6.53 -6.14
N GLN A 212 -27.50 -7.80 -6.36
CA GLN A 212 -28.35 -8.72 -7.12
C GLN A 212 -29.69 -8.97 -6.41
N ARG A 213 -29.71 -9.14 -5.10
CA ARG A 213 -30.89 -9.44 -4.31
C ARG A 213 -31.79 -8.22 -4.08
N GLU A 214 -31.20 -7.05 -3.81
CA GLU A 214 -31.93 -5.86 -3.39
C GLU A 214 -31.99 -4.77 -4.47
N GLY A 215 -31.14 -4.82 -5.49
CA GLY A 215 -31.06 -3.83 -6.56
C GLY A 215 -32.40 -3.64 -7.30
N PRO A 216 -33.14 -4.70 -7.70
CA PRO A 216 -34.46 -4.54 -8.31
C PRO A 216 -35.44 -3.75 -7.45
N LYS A 217 -35.49 -4.01 -6.14
CA LYS A 217 -36.38 -3.31 -5.19
C LYS A 217 -36.03 -1.83 -5.04
N LEU A 218 -34.76 -1.49 -5.14
CA LEU A 218 -34.30 -0.11 -5.08
C LEU A 218 -34.74 0.68 -6.32
N LEU A 219 -34.94 0.03 -7.47
CA LEU A 219 -35.40 0.64 -8.71
C LEU A 219 -36.91 0.80 -8.75
N GLU A 220 -37.68 -0.08 -8.08
CA GLU A 220 -39.14 -0.07 -8.02
C GLU A 220 -39.70 1.00 -7.06
N GLY A 221 -38.90 1.46 -6.08
CA GLY A 221 -39.30 2.46 -5.07
C GLY A 221 -39.21 3.92 -5.53
N ARG A 222 -39.14 4.19 -6.82
CA ARG A 222 -39.06 5.54 -7.43
C ARG A 222 -40.41 6.06 -7.87
#